data_3c77bb1b7772166a1f85988dd4df8ff0
#
_entry.id   3c77bb1b7772166a1f85988dd4df8ff0
#
_cell.length_a   1.000
_cell.length_b   1.000
_cell.length_c   1.000
_cell.angle_alpha   90.00
_cell.angle_beta   90.00
_cell.angle_gamma   90.00
#
_symmetry.space_group_name_H-M   'P 1'
#
loop_
_entity.id
_entity.type
_entity.pdbx_description
1 polymer ?
#
loop_
_entity_poly.entity_id
_entity_poly.type
_entity_poly.pdbx_seq_one_letter_code
_entity_poly.pdbx_strand_id
1 'polypeptide(L)'
;MSAAEAQRAVGILVVIAPADGAEKVSPAQVVAGLPLVQRIALAGKAAGYAEGLVGDRPEQIPARVVLLPRNVVPQPAWLRSLLEGALERDCLVVDSSMTMVVETADPSLVIKAAARAPSAAALHEELRARYAQGPWPFETSGRFVLTATEDVRRAETWLLRSLIKQREGFMSRHFERRISLGLTRRLVRTSITPNAMTAVSAAIGLAGAPFFLSSEPRWQLAGALLFLTHSILDGCDGEIARLKFLSSRRGAILDFWGDNLVHVAVFACIGIGTTWATASFWPLAAAAVAVVSTVASAAVMFRRTVDDRASAGSTSSARLLDALASRDFIYLLLVLSAFGKAAWFLVATAFGTPAFLALALWLDYRHGRVR
;
A
#
# COMPACT_ATOMS: atom_id res chain seq x y z
N MET A 1 -2.04 -11.88 27.38
CA MET A 1 -3.04 -12.50 26.49
C MET A 1 -4.35 -12.56 27.25
N SER A 2 -5.31 -11.74 26.84
CA SER A 2 -6.65 -11.68 27.43
C SER A 2 -7.44 -12.92 26.98
N ALA A 3 -8.36 -13.42 27.84
CA ALA A 3 -9.26 -14.55 27.51
C ALA A 3 -10.10 -14.32 26.23
N ALA A 4 -10.20 -13.10 25.74
CA ALA A 4 -10.84 -12.75 24.47
C ALA A 4 -9.97 -13.06 23.21
N GLU A 5 -8.65 -13.26 23.35
CA GLU A 5 -7.77 -13.67 22.24
C GLU A 5 -7.78 -15.18 21.98
N ALA A 6 -8.22 -15.97 22.96
CA ALA A 6 -8.16 -17.43 22.92
C ALA A 6 -9.32 -18.09 22.13
N GLN A 7 -10.27 -17.33 21.57
CA GLN A 7 -11.48 -17.89 20.94
C GLN A 7 -11.77 -17.33 19.54
N ARG A 8 -10.79 -16.80 18.82
CA ARG A 8 -11.02 -16.42 17.41
C ARG A 8 -11.15 -17.67 16.55
N ALA A 9 -12.27 -17.80 15.86
CA ALA A 9 -12.49 -18.85 14.88
C ALA A 9 -11.35 -18.82 13.83
N VAL A 10 -10.85 -19.98 13.45
CA VAL A 10 -9.82 -20.06 12.42
C VAL A 10 -10.47 -19.86 11.05
N GLY A 11 -10.02 -18.85 10.30
CA GLY A 11 -10.52 -18.55 8.96
C GLY A 11 -10.01 -19.52 7.90
N ILE A 12 -10.94 -20.07 7.13
CA ILE A 12 -10.66 -20.91 5.96
C ILE A 12 -11.25 -20.24 4.74
N LEU A 13 -10.43 -19.98 3.73
CA LEU A 13 -10.87 -19.45 2.44
C LEU A 13 -10.91 -20.59 1.42
N VAL A 14 -12.08 -20.83 0.86
CA VAL A 14 -12.30 -21.83 -0.20
C VAL A 14 -12.71 -21.14 -1.47
N VAL A 15 -11.98 -21.37 -2.54
CA VAL A 15 -12.35 -20.87 -3.88
C VAL A 15 -13.32 -21.87 -4.50
N ILE A 16 -14.50 -21.37 -4.88
CA ILE A 16 -15.58 -22.18 -5.44
C ILE A 16 -15.83 -21.88 -6.92
N ALA A 17 -16.69 -22.67 -7.56
CA ALA A 17 -17.17 -22.42 -8.91
C ALA A 17 -17.71 -20.99 -9.04
N PRO A 18 -17.68 -20.38 -10.25
CA PRO A 18 -18.18 -19.03 -10.43
C PRO A 18 -19.69 -18.97 -10.18
N ALA A 19 -20.18 -17.76 -9.91
CA ALA A 19 -21.61 -17.49 -9.98
C ALA A 19 -22.12 -17.71 -11.42
N ASP A 20 -23.40 -18.05 -11.55
CA ASP A 20 -24.03 -18.30 -12.84
C ASP A 20 -23.85 -17.10 -13.80
N GLY A 21 -23.57 -17.38 -15.08
CA GLY A 21 -23.28 -16.36 -16.09
C GLY A 21 -21.82 -15.91 -16.16
N ALA A 22 -20.96 -16.33 -15.23
CA ALA A 22 -19.53 -15.99 -15.21
C ALA A 22 -18.60 -17.17 -15.58
N GLU A 23 -19.12 -18.23 -16.19
CA GLU A 23 -18.36 -19.43 -16.57
C GLU A 23 -17.24 -19.14 -17.57
N LYS A 24 -17.39 -18.06 -18.37
CA LYS A 24 -16.40 -17.58 -19.35
C LYS A 24 -15.16 -16.97 -18.70
N VAL A 25 -15.21 -16.62 -17.41
CA VAL A 25 -14.05 -16.08 -16.70
C VAL A 25 -13.13 -17.23 -16.27
N SER A 26 -11.98 -17.35 -16.94
CA SER A 26 -10.99 -18.38 -16.63
C SER A 26 -10.35 -18.14 -15.26
N PRO A 27 -10.08 -19.20 -14.47
CA PRO A 27 -9.27 -19.11 -13.24
C PRO A 27 -7.86 -18.56 -13.49
N ALA A 28 -7.32 -18.80 -14.69
CA ALA A 28 -6.01 -18.30 -15.14
C ALA A 28 -6.07 -16.86 -15.68
N GLN A 29 -7.26 -16.24 -15.74
CA GLN A 29 -7.40 -14.85 -16.19
C GLN A 29 -6.48 -13.93 -15.41
N VAL A 30 -5.61 -13.21 -16.11
CA VAL A 30 -4.65 -12.30 -15.46
C VAL A 30 -5.35 -10.97 -15.13
N VAL A 31 -5.27 -10.57 -13.86
CA VAL A 31 -5.76 -9.29 -13.34
C VAL A 31 -4.62 -8.59 -12.61
N ALA A 32 -4.23 -7.42 -13.09
CA ALA A 32 -3.11 -6.64 -12.54
C ALA A 32 -1.85 -7.51 -12.31
N GLY A 33 -1.44 -8.24 -13.34
CA GLY A 33 -0.19 -9.02 -13.38
C GLY A 33 -0.20 -10.37 -12.64
N LEU A 34 -1.34 -10.79 -12.06
CA LEU A 34 -1.47 -12.09 -11.38
C LEU A 34 -2.67 -12.87 -11.93
N PRO A 35 -2.55 -14.21 -12.08
CA PRO A 35 -3.70 -15.06 -12.30
C PRO A 35 -4.75 -14.88 -11.18
N LEU A 36 -6.02 -14.92 -11.52
CA LEU A 36 -7.12 -14.60 -10.60
C LEU A 36 -7.12 -15.49 -9.36
N VAL A 37 -6.96 -16.81 -9.53
CA VAL A 37 -6.89 -17.74 -8.38
C VAL A 37 -5.68 -17.45 -7.48
N GLN A 38 -4.52 -17.15 -8.06
CA GLN A 38 -3.34 -16.77 -7.28
C GLN A 38 -3.56 -15.46 -6.53
N ARG A 39 -4.23 -14.49 -7.15
CA ARG A 39 -4.60 -13.23 -6.49
C ARG A 39 -5.51 -13.44 -5.29
N ILE A 40 -6.52 -14.32 -5.42
CA ILE A 40 -7.42 -14.68 -4.33
C ILE A 40 -6.64 -15.32 -3.18
N ALA A 41 -5.78 -16.30 -3.48
CA ALA A 41 -4.96 -16.97 -2.47
C ALA A 41 -4.05 -15.99 -1.71
N LEU A 42 -3.36 -15.12 -2.44
CA LEU A 42 -2.48 -14.10 -1.82
C LEU A 42 -3.27 -13.07 -1.01
N ALA A 43 -4.47 -12.69 -1.46
CA ALA A 43 -5.35 -11.79 -0.71
C ALA A 43 -5.85 -12.45 0.58
N GLY A 44 -6.20 -13.74 0.53
CA GLY A 44 -6.57 -14.54 1.69
C GLY A 44 -5.44 -14.62 2.72
N LYS A 45 -4.23 -14.95 2.26
CA LYS A 45 -3.03 -14.95 3.12
C LYS A 45 -2.79 -13.60 3.78
N ALA A 46 -2.87 -12.51 3.01
CA ALA A 46 -2.71 -11.16 3.53
C ALA A 46 -3.83 -10.74 4.50
N ALA A 47 -5.01 -11.35 4.41
CA ALA A 47 -6.13 -11.16 5.32
C ALA A 47 -6.03 -11.98 6.61
N GLY A 48 -5.14 -13.00 6.68
CA GLY A 48 -4.95 -13.83 7.85
C GLY A 48 -5.67 -15.19 7.80
N TYR A 49 -6.13 -15.62 6.61
CA TYR A 49 -6.67 -16.95 6.42
C TYR A 49 -5.55 -18.01 6.51
N ALA A 50 -5.87 -19.17 7.07
CA ALA A 50 -4.92 -20.26 7.21
C ALA A 50 -4.52 -20.83 5.84
N GLU A 51 -3.22 -21.07 5.67
CA GLU A 51 -2.66 -21.86 4.57
C GLU A 51 -2.60 -23.33 5.04
N GLY A 52 -3.15 -24.25 4.27
CA GLY A 52 -3.01 -25.69 4.53
C GLY A 52 -4.32 -26.48 4.46
N LEU A 53 -4.16 -27.79 4.38
CA LEU A 53 -5.25 -28.74 4.37
C LEU A 53 -5.89 -28.87 5.77
N VAL A 54 -7.20 -29.03 5.80
CA VAL A 54 -8.04 -29.10 7.02
C VAL A 54 -7.73 -30.31 7.93
N GLY A 55 -6.82 -31.21 7.50
CA GLY A 55 -6.57 -32.50 8.17
C GLY A 55 -5.87 -32.49 9.52
N ASP A 56 -5.15 -31.42 9.87
CA ASP A 56 -4.28 -31.39 11.07
C ASP A 56 -4.86 -30.59 12.25
N ARG A 57 -6.18 -30.42 12.35
CA ARG A 57 -6.80 -29.62 13.41
C ARG A 57 -7.43 -30.44 14.51
N PRO A 58 -7.33 -30.00 15.78
CA PRO A 58 -8.16 -30.54 16.83
C PRO A 58 -9.65 -30.25 16.51
N GLU A 59 -10.47 -31.26 16.56
CA GLU A 59 -11.90 -31.30 16.14
C GLU A 59 -12.85 -30.34 16.90
N GLN A 60 -12.33 -29.47 17.78
CA GLN A 60 -13.17 -28.69 18.71
C GLN A 60 -13.13 -27.17 18.53
N ILE A 61 -12.35 -26.63 17.54
CA ILE A 61 -12.30 -25.19 17.34
C ILE A 61 -13.21 -24.81 16.18
N PRO A 62 -14.25 -23.97 16.40
CA PRO A 62 -15.10 -23.50 15.32
C PRO A 62 -14.26 -22.79 14.27
N ALA A 63 -14.53 -23.09 13.02
CA ALA A 63 -13.88 -22.45 11.89
C ALA A 63 -14.88 -21.56 11.16
N ARG A 64 -14.40 -20.39 10.74
CA ARG A 64 -15.13 -19.53 9.83
C ARG A 64 -14.71 -19.87 8.41
N VAL A 65 -15.63 -20.42 7.64
CA VAL A 65 -15.40 -20.80 6.24
C VAL A 65 -15.96 -19.71 5.34
N VAL A 66 -15.12 -19.15 4.51
CA VAL A 66 -15.49 -18.19 3.45
C VAL A 66 -15.38 -18.89 2.12
N LEU A 67 -16.50 -19.00 1.42
CA LEU A 67 -16.63 -19.61 0.10
C LEU A 67 -16.68 -18.47 -0.92
N LEU A 68 -15.60 -18.32 -1.67
CA LEU A 68 -15.43 -17.19 -2.59
C LEU A 68 -15.51 -17.69 -4.06
N PRO A 69 -16.47 -17.22 -4.86
CA PRO A 69 -16.51 -17.54 -6.27
C PRO A 69 -15.23 -17.09 -6.98
N ARG A 70 -14.70 -17.95 -7.85
CA ARG A 70 -13.42 -17.71 -8.54
C ARG A 70 -13.42 -16.48 -9.46
N ASN A 71 -14.58 -15.92 -9.78
CA ASN A 71 -14.74 -14.69 -10.57
C ASN A 71 -14.80 -13.41 -9.72
N VAL A 72 -14.56 -13.50 -8.42
CA VAL A 72 -14.51 -12.34 -7.50
C VAL A 72 -13.06 -11.93 -7.25
N VAL A 73 -12.77 -10.66 -7.46
CA VAL A 73 -11.46 -10.03 -7.13
C VAL A 73 -11.58 -9.37 -5.76
N PRO A 74 -11.03 -9.96 -4.68
CA PRO A 74 -11.15 -9.40 -3.36
C PRO A 74 -9.98 -8.47 -3.00
N GLN A 75 -10.24 -7.50 -2.13
CA GLN A 75 -9.21 -6.80 -1.38
C GLN A 75 -8.94 -7.51 -0.05
N PRO A 76 -7.68 -7.55 0.43
CA PRO A 76 -7.34 -8.18 1.72
C PRO A 76 -8.12 -7.60 2.91
N ALA A 77 -8.36 -6.28 2.91
CA ALA A 77 -9.11 -5.63 3.98
C ALA A 77 -10.56 -6.14 4.06
N TRP A 78 -11.21 -6.33 2.90
CA TRP A 78 -12.56 -6.89 2.85
C TRP A 78 -12.58 -8.35 3.30
N LEU A 79 -11.65 -9.18 2.85
CA LEU A 79 -11.55 -10.56 3.34
C LEU A 79 -11.32 -10.63 4.86
N ARG A 80 -10.54 -9.70 5.40
CA ARG A 80 -10.32 -9.59 6.84
C ARG A 80 -11.61 -9.21 7.58
N SER A 81 -12.42 -8.30 7.04
CA SER A 81 -13.70 -7.96 7.65
C SER A 81 -14.69 -9.14 7.68
N LEU A 82 -14.64 -10.03 6.68
CA LEU A 82 -15.40 -11.29 6.70
C LEU A 82 -14.92 -12.25 7.79
N LEU A 83 -13.62 -12.21 8.13
CA LEU A 83 -13.03 -13.05 9.16
C LEU A 83 -13.31 -12.53 10.58
N GLU A 84 -13.27 -11.21 10.77
CA GLU A 84 -13.33 -10.56 12.08
C GLU A 84 -14.74 -10.10 12.47
N GLY A 85 -15.65 -9.94 11.52
CA GLY A 85 -17.01 -9.45 11.77
C GLY A 85 -17.86 -10.44 12.59
N ALA A 86 -18.85 -9.96 13.31
CA ALA A 86 -19.75 -10.80 14.08
C ALA A 86 -20.62 -11.69 13.16
N LEU A 87 -20.69 -12.98 13.48
CA LEU A 87 -21.55 -13.94 12.79
C LEU A 87 -22.04 -14.97 13.83
N GLU A 88 -23.30 -15.33 13.77
CA GLU A 88 -23.87 -16.39 14.58
C GLU A 88 -23.37 -17.77 14.12
N ARG A 89 -23.19 -18.69 15.07
CA ARG A 89 -22.78 -20.07 14.74
C ARG A 89 -23.87 -20.78 13.97
N ASP A 90 -23.44 -21.62 13.03
CA ASP A 90 -24.31 -22.41 12.16
C ASP A 90 -25.34 -21.57 11.38
N CYS A 91 -24.99 -20.28 11.14
CA CYS A 91 -25.70 -19.35 10.29
C CYS A 91 -24.91 -19.16 8.97
N LEU A 92 -25.58 -19.37 7.84
CA LEU A 92 -25.07 -19.11 6.49
C LEU A 92 -25.53 -17.73 6.04
N VAL A 93 -24.59 -16.88 5.66
CA VAL A 93 -24.88 -15.59 5.04
C VAL A 93 -24.31 -15.55 3.62
N VAL A 94 -25.05 -14.95 2.71
CA VAL A 94 -24.71 -14.91 1.27
C VAL A 94 -24.90 -13.51 0.75
N ASP A 95 -23.95 -13.04 -0.07
CA ASP A 95 -24.06 -11.75 -0.73
C ASP A 95 -24.49 -11.87 -2.21
N SER A 96 -24.65 -10.71 -2.85
CA SER A 96 -25.04 -10.62 -4.28
C SER A 96 -23.99 -11.19 -5.26
N SER A 97 -22.77 -11.45 -4.81
CA SER A 97 -21.70 -12.08 -5.61
C SER A 97 -21.66 -13.59 -5.45
N MET A 98 -22.59 -14.18 -4.70
CA MET A 98 -22.58 -15.58 -4.25
C MET A 98 -21.36 -15.92 -3.38
N THR A 99 -20.77 -14.91 -2.73
CA THR A 99 -19.83 -15.15 -1.63
C THR A 99 -20.62 -15.59 -0.41
N MET A 100 -20.21 -16.69 0.18
CA MET A 100 -20.89 -17.29 1.34
C MET A 100 -19.95 -17.33 2.54
N VAL A 101 -20.48 -17.07 3.73
CA VAL A 101 -19.74 -17.19 4.99
C VAL A 101 -20.55 -18.01 5.97
N VAL A 102 -19.90 -18.96 6.60
CA VAL A 102 -20.49 -19.78 7.65
C VAL A 102 -19.46 -20.01 8.76
N GLU A 103 -19.89 -19.94 10.01
CA GLU A 103 -19.07 -20.34 11.17
C GLU A 103 -19.62 -21.65 11.71
N THR A 104 -18.82 -22.72 11.68
CA THR A 104 -19.27 -24.07 12.02
C THR A 104 -18.21 -24.86 12.77
N ALA A 105 -18.66 -25.82 13.60
CA ALA A 105 -17.78 -26.78 14.27
C ALA A 105 -17.20 -27.83 13.30
N ASP A 106 -17.89 -28.11 12.18
CA ASP A 106 -17.44 -29.08 11.16
C ASP A 106 -17.20 -28.42 9.81
N PRO A 107 -16.05 -27.73 9.63
CA PRO A 107 -15.70 -27.12 8.36
C PRO A 107 -15.47 -28.14 7.24
N SER A 108 -15.20 -29.41 7.56
CA SER A 108 -14.92 -30.46 6.57
C SER A 108 -16.16 -30.78 5.72
N LEU A 109 -17.35 -30.69 6.29
CA LEU A 109 -18.61 -30.85 5.56
C LEU A 109 -18.78 -29.74 4.51
N VAL A 110 -18.53 -28.50 4.88
CA VAL A 110 -18.65 -27.35 3.98
C VAL A 110 -17.64 -27.45 2.84
N ILE A 111 -16.39 -27.84 3.13
CA ILE A 111 -15.34 -28.00 2.14
C ILE A 111 -15.66 -29.16 1.18
N LYS A 112 -16.15 -30.30 1.70
CA LYS A 112 -16.57 -31.43 0.85
C LYS A 112 -17.75 -31.07 -0.05
N ALA A 113 -18.73 -30.32 0.45
CA ALA A 113 -19.83 -29.80 -0.36
C ALA A 113 -19.31 -28.86 -1.46
N ALA A 114 -18.43 -27.91 -1.11
CA ALA A 114 -17.81 -27.00 -2.06
C ALA A 114 -17.01 -27.71 -3.16
N ALA A 115 -16.31 -28.80 -2.84
CA ALA A 115 -15.55 -29.59 -3.82
C ALA A 115 -16.41 -30.37 -4.81
N ARG A 116 -17.68 -30.67 -4.45
CA ARG A 116 -18.61 -31.46 -5.28
C ARG A 116 -19.57 -30.59 -6.07
N ALA A 117 -19.84 -29.37 -5.61
CA ALA A 117 -20.83 -28.51 -6.18
C ALA A 117 -20.41 -28.04 -7.60
N PRO A 118 -21.28 -28.18 -8.62
CA PRO A 118 -20.99 -27.75 -9.98
C PRO A 118 -21.02 -26.23 -10.14
N SER A 119 -21.77 -25.52 -9.32
CA SER A 119 -21.88 -24.05 -9.33
C SER A 119 -22.03 -23.49 -7.92
N ALA A 120 -21.82 -22.18 -7.78
CA ALA A 120 -22.05 -21.48 -6.51
C ALA A 120 -23.51 -21.55 -6.07
N ALA A 121 -24.46 -21.52 -7.01
CA ALA A 121 -25.88 -21.64 -6.74
C ALA A 121 -26.25 -23.04 -6.18
N ALA A 122 -25.72 -24.10 -6.81
CA ALA A 122 -25.95 -25.47 -6.34
C ALA A 122 -25.36 -25.67 -4.93
N LEU A 123 -24.18 -25.11 -4.65
CA LEU A 123 -23.59 -25.14 -3.30
C LEU A 123 -24.44 -24.38 -2.30
N HIS A 124 -24.96 -23.23 -2.66
CA HIS A 124 -25.83 -22.44 -1.80
C HIS A 124 -27.09 -23.23 -1.40
N GLU A 125 -27.77 -23.89 -2.35
CA GLU A 125 -28.95 -24.70 -2.06
C GLU A 125 -28.62 -25.91 -1.15
N GLU A 126 -27.46 -26.55 -1.34
CA GLU A 126 -27.03 -27.64 -0.46
C GLU A 126 -26.77 -27.14 0.97
N LEU A 127 -26.08 -26.00 1.13
CA LEU A 127 -25.76 -25.45 2.45
C LEU A 127 -27.00 -24.83 3.13
N ARG A 128 -27.91 -24.23 2.35
CA ARG A 128 -29.18 -23.71 2.86
C ARG A 128 -30.04 -24.77 3.54
N ALA A 129 -29.96 -26.00 3.10
CA ALA A 129 -30.68 -27.11 3.72
C ALA A 129 -30.12 -27.51 5.13
N ARG A 130 -28.90 -27.05 5.45
CA ARG A 130 -28.17 -27.45 6.69
C ARG A 130 -28.00 -26.32 7.69
N TYR A 131 -27.90 -25.08 7.22
CA TYR A 131 -27.57 -23.92 8.05
C TYR A 131 -28.72 -22.92 8.06
N ALA A 132 -28.95 -22.29 9.20
CA ALA A 132 -29.89 -21.17 9.29
C ALA A 132 -29.44 -20.03 8.36
N GLN A 133 -30.41 -19.35 7.73
CA GLN A 133 -30.12 -18.24 6.85
C GLN A 133 -30.16 -16.91 7.60
N GLY A 134 -29.14 -16.09 7.42
CA GLY A 134 -29.07 -14.76 7.99
C GLY A 134 -28.92 -13.65 6.91
N PRO A 135 -29.22 -12.41 7.27
CA PRO A 135 -28.91 -11.29 6.41
C PRO A 135 -27.40 -11.09 6.31
N TRP A 136 -26.92 -10.56 5.17
CA TRP A 136 -25.51 -10.26 5.00
C TRP A 136 -25.08 -9.09 5.90
N PRO A 137 -24.21 -9.32 6.93
CA PRO A 137 -23.89 -8.29 7.92
C PRO A 137 -22.63 -7.48 7.55
N PHE A 138 -21.92 -7.85 6.46
CA PHE A 138 -20.64 -7.26 6.11
C PHE A 138 -20.78 -6.19 5.03
N GLU A 139 -19.79 -5.29 4.95
CA GLU A 139 -19.73 -4.34 3.85
C GLU A 139 -19.59 -5.05 2.50
N THR A 140 -20.19 -4.48 1.47
CA THR A 140 -20.10 -4.99 0.10
C THR A 140 -19.00 -4.30 -0.71
N SER A 141 -18.42 -3.22 -0.20
CA SER A 141 -17.23 -2.57 -0.77
C SER A 141 -15.98 -3.43 -0.55
N GLY A 142 -15.00 -3.32 -1.44
CA GLY A 142 -13.75 -4.06 -1.31
C GLY A 142 -13.68 -5.36 -2.10
N ARG A 143 -14.68 -5.63 -2.96
CA ARG A 143 -14.64 -6.69 -3.97
C ARG A 143 -15.10 -6.20 -5.33
N PHE A 144 -14.64 -6.85 -6.38
CA PHE A 144 -15.09 -6.62 -7.76
C PHE A 144 -15.47 -7.95 -8.40
N VAL A 145 -16.68 -8.03 -8.96
CA VAL A 145 -17.19 -9.25 -9.59
C VAL A 145 -16.93 -9.18 -11.10
N LEU A 146 -16.24 -10.17 -11.64
CA LEU A 146 -16.04 -10.33 -13.08
C LEU A 146 -17.20 -11.15 -13.65
N THR A 147 -17.94 -10.59 -14.58
CA THR A 147 -19.01 -11.29 -15.31
C THR A 147 -18.54 -11.69 -16.72
N ALA A 148 -17.61 -10.95 -17.28
CA ALA A 148 -17.03 -11.19 -18.59
C ALA A 148 -15.54 -10.82 -18.61
N THR A 149 -14.83 -11.25 -19.66
CA THR A 149 -13.41 -10.92 -19.84
C THR A 149 -13.16 -9.43 -20.01
N GLU A 150 -14.13 -8.67 -20.53
CA GLU A 150 -14.06 -7.21 -20.70
C GLU A 150 -14.00 -6.47 -19.34
N ASP A 151 -14.52 -7.08 -18.28
CA ASP A 151 -14.51 -6.49 -16.93
C ASP A 151 -13.11 -6.42 -16.32
N VAL A 152 -12.13 -7.17 -16.85
CA VAL A 152 -10.75 -7.17 -16.35
C VAL A 152 -10.17 -5.75 -16.29
N ARG A 153 -10.37 -4.93 -17.35
CA ARG A 153 -9.90 -3.55 -17.37
C ARG A 153 -10.55 -2.68 -16.29
N ARG A 154 -11.84 -2.94 -15.99
CA ARG A 154 -12.58 -2.25 -14.92
C ARG A 154 -12.06 -2.66 -13.55
N ALA A 155 -11.85 -3.98 -13.34
CA ALA A 155 -11.28 -4.52 -12.12
C ALA A 155 -9.86 -3.99 -11.85
N GLU A 156 -8.99 -3.94 -12.88
CA GLU A 156 -7.66 -3.34 -12.77
C GLU A 156 -7.73 -1.85 -12.40
N THR A 157 -8.64 -1.11 -13.02
CA THR A 157 -8.83 0.31 -12.72
C THR A 157 -9.32 0.52 -11.28
N TRP A 158 -10.23 -0.34 -10.82
CA TRP A 158 -10.74 -0.33 -9.46
C TRP A 158 -9.62 -0.66 -8.45
N LEU A 159 -8.81 -1.71 -8.70
CA LEU A 159 -7.66 -2.04 -7.87
C LEU A 159 -6.65 -0.88 -7.79
N LEU A 160 -6.30 -0.27 -8.93
CA LEU A 160 -5.40 0.88 -8.96
C LEU A 160 -5.94 2.07 -8.16
N ARG A 161 -7.22 2.39 -8.32
CA ARG A 161 -7.87 3.48 -7.57
C ARG A 161 -7.88 3.24 -6.07
N SER A 162 -8.02 1.98 -5.65
CA SER A 162 -7.99 1.63 -4.23
C SER A 162 -6.62 1.83 -3.56
N LEU A 163 -5.55 2.00 -4.35
CA LEU A 163 -4.21 2.30 -3.84
C LEU A 163 -4.03 3.77 -3.44
N ILE A 164 -4.90 4.67 -3.92
CA ILE A 164 -4.83 6.10 -3.60
C ILE A 164 -5.21 6.29 -2.13
N LYS A 165 -4.25 6.77 -1.34
CA LYS A 165 -4.48 7.10 0.07
C LYS A 165 -5.21 8.44 0.17
N GLN A 166 -6.18 8.56 1.08
CA GLN A 166 -6.89 9.83 1.31
C GLN A 166 -6.01 10.94 1.90
N ARG A 167 -4.81 10.60 2.39
CA ARG A 167 -3.89 11.49 3.11
C ARG A 167 -2.71 11.99 2.27
N GLU A 168 -2.78 11.89 0.97
CA GLU A 168 -1.71 12.39 0.09
C GLU A 168 -1.84 13.89 -0.13
N GLY A 169 -0.72 14.58 -0.37
CA GLY A 169 -0.67 16.00 -0.71
C GLY A 169 -1.53 16.32 -1.95
N PHE A 170 -1.95 17.57 -2.07
CA PHE A 170 -2.88 17.98 -3.14
C PHE A 170 -2.29 17.69 -4.54
N MET A 171 -1.05 18.11 -4.78
CA MET A 171 -0.38 17.92 -6.09
C MET A 171 -0.07 16.44 -6.33
N SER A 172 0.43 15.74 -5.31
CA SER A 172 0.68 14.30 -5.39
C SER A 172 -0.58 13.54 -5.78
N ARG A 173 -1.71 13.82 -5.12
CA ARG A 173 -2.99 13.14 -5.38
C ARG A 173 -3.56 13.41 -6.76
N HIS A 174 -3.47 14.66 -7.26
CA HIS A 174 -4.14 15.07 -8.50
C HIS A 174 -3.26 14.93 -9.73
N PHE A 175 -1.95 15.06 -9.60
CA PHE A 175 -1.01 15.05 -10.71
C PHE A 175 -0.13 13.79 -10.72
N GLU A 176 0.70 13.58 -9.68
CA GLU A 176 1.65 12.46 -9.65
C GLU A 176 0.95 11.11 -9.71
N ARG A 177 -0.16 10.93 -8.95
CA ARG A 177 -0.90 9.66 -8.93
C ARG A 177 -1.54 9.30 -10.25
N ARG A 178 -1.92 10.26 -11.06
CA ARG A 178 -2.44 9.96 -12.41
C ARG A 178 -1.34 9.38 -13.29
N ILE A 179 -0.14 9.90 -13.19
CA ILE A 179 1.03 9.44 -13.96
C ILE A 179 1.52 8.10 -13.41
N SER A 180 1.74 7.99 -12.08
CA SER A 180 2.25 6.76 -11.47
C SER A 180 1.31 5.58 -11.68
N LEU A 181 0.00 5.73 -11.48
CA LEU A 181 -0.99 4.67 -11.73
C LEU A 181 -1.06 4.28 -13.21
N GLY A 182 -0.92 5.25 -14.13
CA GLY A 182 -0.84 4.98 -15.57
C GLY A 182 0.38 4.17 -15.94
N LEU A 183 1.53 4.48 -15.33
CA LEU A 183 2.78 3.75 -15.51
C LEU A 183 2.72 2.37 -14.84
N THR A 184 2.26 2.30 -13.59
CA THR A 184 2.09 1.05 -12.83
C THR A 184 1.17 0.07 -13.55
N ARG A 185 0.08 0.54 -14.20
CA ARG A 185 -0.79 -0.32 -15.03
C ARG A 185 0.00 -1.08 -16.11
N ARG A 186 1.03 -0.45 -16.69
CA ARG A 186 1.89 -1.10 -17.70
C ARG A 186 2.93 -1.99 -17.04
N LEU A 187 3.60 -1.47 -16.01
CA LEU A 187 4.71 -2.16 -15.32
C LEU A 187 4.26 -3.42 -14.58
N VAL A 188 3.06 -3.43 -14.02
CA VAL A 188 2.54 -4.59 -13.28
C VAL A 188 2.42 -5.85 -14.14
N ARG A 189 2.32 -5.69 -15.46
CA ARG A 189 2.28 -6.80 -16.44
C ARG A 189 3.65 -7.31 -16.84
N THR A 190 4.71 -6.65 -16.39
CA THR A 190 6.11 -7.05 -16.64
C THR A 190 6.68 -7.81 -15.45
N SER A 191 7.89 -8.34 -15.61
CA SER A 191 8.64 -9.00 -14.54
C SER A 191 9.33 -8.02 -13.56
N ILE A 192 9.15 -6.71 -13.73
CA ILE A 192 9.77 -5.69 -12.88
C ILE A 192 9.32 -5.89 -11.42
N THR A 193 10.32 -5.93 -10.53
CA THR A 193 10.11 -6.03 -9.09
C THR A 193 10.02 -4.65 -8.43
N PRO A 194 9.36 -4.52 -7.26
CA PRO A 194 9.34 -3.26 -6.51
C PRO A 194 10.74 -2.72 -6.23
N ASN A 195 11.66 -3.56 -5.75
CA ASN A 195 13.03 -3.14 -5.42
C ASN A 195 13.81 -2.63 -6.66
N ALA A 196 13.55 -3.20 -7.85
CA ALA A 196 14.15 -2.69 -9.08
C ALA A 196 13.61 -1.28 -9.41
N MET A 197 12.32 -1.02 -9.17
CA MET A 197 11.73 0.31 -9.35
C MET A 197 12.34 1.32 -8.38
N THR A 198 12.47 0.96 -7.09
CA THR A 198 13.15 1.79 -6.08
C THR A 198 14.59 2.13 -6.52
N ALA A 199 15.34 1.14 -7.01
CA ALA A 199 16.71 1.38 -7.47
C ALA A 199 16.76 2.31 -8.70
N VAL A 200 15.84 2.15 -9.65
CA VAL A 200 15.75 3.01 -10.83
C VAL A 200 15.34 4.43 -10.45
N SER A 201 14.33 4.59 -9.59
CA SER A 201 13.88 5.92 -9.13
C SER A 201 15.00 6.66 -8.39
N ALA A 202 15.67 5.99 -7.46
CA ALA A 202 16.80 6.55 -6.71
C ALA A 202 17.98 6.92 -7.64
N ALA A 203 18.31 6.08 -8.61
CA ALA A 203 19.35 6.38 -9.59
C ALA A 203 19.05 7.63 -10.42
N ILE A 204 17.78 7.82 -10.83
CA ILE A 204 17.35 9.02 -11.56
C ILE A 204 17.46 10.26 -10.67
N GLY A 205 17.00 10.18 -9.41
CA GLY A 205 17.11 11.28 -8.45
C GLY A 205 18.57 11.68 -8.15
N LEU A 206 19.43 10.68 -7.92
CA LEU A 206 20.86 10.90 -7.71
C LEU A 206 21.55 11.45 -8.95
N ALA A 207 21.18 11.02 -10.16
CA ALA A 207 21.69 11.59 -11.40
C ALA A 207 21.22 13.04 -11.62
N GLY A 208 20.07 13.43 -11.04
CA GLY A 208 19.55 14.79 -11.08
C GLY A 208 20.27 15.75 -10.13
N ALA A 209 20.81 15.27 -9.00
CA ALA A 209 21.42 16.11 -7.98
C ALA A 209 22.61 16.95 -8.48
N PRO A 210 23.58 16.46 -9.29
CA PRO A 210 24.70 17.23 -9.79
C PRO A 210 24.32 18.45 -10.67
N PHE A 211 23.13 18.45 -11.27
CA PHE A 211 22.66 19.58 -12.05
C PHE A 211 22.47 20.85 -11.21
N PHE A 212 22.26 20.71 -9.90
CA PHE A 212 22.17 21.83 -8.96
C PHE A 212 23.53 22.43 -8.57
N LEU A 213 24.65 21.85 -9.01
CA LEU A 213 25.96 22.49 -8.86
C LEU A 213 26.09 23.73 -9.74
N SER A 214 25.28 23.85 -10.78
CA SER A 214 25.19 25.02 -11.64
C SER A 214 24.16 26.01 -11.12
N SER A 215 24.47 27.31 -11.23
CA SER A 215 23.52 28.40 -10.94
C SER A 215 22.65 28.78 -12.15
N GLU A 216 22.89 28.18 -13.33
CA GLU A 216 22.12 28.46 -14.52
C GLU A 216 20.73 27.84 -14.44
N PRO A 217 19.65 28.59 -14.78
CA PRO A 217 18.26 28.11 -14.67
C PRO A 217 18.00 26.80 -15.43
N ARG A 218 18.61 26.64 -16.63
CA ARG A 218 18.41 25.43 -17.45
C ARG A 218 18.88 24.15 -16.77
N TRP A 219 20.02 24.21 -16.07
CA TRP A 219 20.56 23.06 -15.36
C TRP A 219 19.78 22.80 -14.09
N GLN A 220 19.46 23.83 -13.30
CA GLN A 220 18.62 23.67 -12.12
C GLN A 220 17.25 23.10 -12.46
N LEU A 221 16.63 23.55 -13.56
CA LEU A 221 15.37 23.02 -14.04
C LEU A 221 15.49 21.54 -14.45
N ALA A 222 16.57 21.16 -15.16
CA ALA A 222 16.82 19.77 -15.52
C ALA A 222 16.95 18.88 -14.26
N GLY A 223 17.69 19.32 -13.25
CA GLY A 223 17.81 18.64 -11.96
C GLY A 223 16.46 18.48 -11.27
N ALA A 224 15.65 19.55 -11.23
CA ALA A 224 14.34 19.55 -10.61
C ALA A 224 13.34 18.63 -11.32
N LEU A 225 13.41 18.55 -12.67
CA LEU A 225 12.61 17.62 -13.45
C LEU A 225 12.99 16.16 -13.19
N LEU A 226 14.29 15.87 -13.07
CA LEU A 226 14.77 14.51 -12.71
C LEU A 226 14.35 14.14 -11.27
N PHE A 227 14.40 15.10 -10.35
CA PHE A 227 13.92 14.90 -8.98
C PHE A 227 12.40 14.66 -8.92
N LEU A 228 11.60 15.40 -9.69
CA LEU A 228 10.16 15.15 -9.84
C LEU A 228 9.90 13.76 -10.48
N THR A 229 10.68 13.39 -11.49
CA THR A 229 10.59 12.05 -12.11
C THR A 229 10.90 10.95 -11.11
N HIS A 230 11.94 11.12 -10.29
CA HIS A 230 12.23 10.21 -9.15
C HIS A 230 11.00 10.07 -8.23
N SER A 231 10.40 11.17 -7.78
CA SER A 231 9.24 11.13 -6.87
C SER A 231 8.05 10.39 -7.47
N ILE A 232 7.78 10.56 -8.77
CA ILE A 232 6.68 9.86 -9.47
C ILE A 232 6.97 8.35 -9.56
N LEU A 233 8.21 7.98 -9.94
CA LEU A 233 8.63 6.59 -10.09
C LEU A 233 8.69 5.84 -8.75
N ASP A 234 9.10 6.53 -7.70
CA ASP A 234 9.11 6.06 -6.34
C ASP A 234 7.70 5.63 -5.87
N GLY A 235 6.66 6.37 -6.26
CA GLY A 235 5.29 5.94 -6.02
C GLY A 235 4.90 4.62 -6.69
N CYS A 236 5.52 4.27 -7.83
CA CYS A 236 5.19 3.05 -8.58
C CYS A 236 5.67 1.78 -7.88
N ASP A 237 6.78 1.79 -7.15
CA ASP A 237 7.31 0.58 -6.47
C ASP A 237 6.35 0.09 -5.39
N GLY A 238 5.84 0.99 -4.54
CA GLY A 238 4.83 0.68 -3.54
C GLY A 238 3.48 0.25 -4.14
N GLU A 239 3.11 0.81 -5.30
CA GLU A 239 1.91 0.38 -6.03
C GLU A 239 2.08 -1.05 -6.57
N ILE A 240 3.20 -1.37 -7.22
CA ILE A 240 3.54 -2.72 -7.71
C ILE A 240 3.62 -3.70 -6.55
N ALA A 241 4.27 -3.32 -5.43
CA ALA A 241 4.40 -4.16 -4.25
C ALA A 241 3.03 -4.57 -3.70
N ARG A 242 2.09 -3.63 -3.60
CA ARG A 242 0.72 -3.91 -3.11
C ARG A 242 -0.10 -4.72 -4.11
N LEU A 243 -0.02 -4.42 -5.41
CA LEU A 243 -0.77 -5.14 -6.44
C LEU A 243 -0.31 -6.58 -6.63
N LYS A 244 0.98 -6.84 -6.51
CA LYS A 244 1.56 -8.19 -6.67
C LYS A 244 1.77 -8.93 -5.35
N PHE A 245 1.38 -8.33 -4.20
CA PHE A 245 1.64 -8.89 -2.86
C PHE A 245 3.13 -9.15 -2.58
N LEU A 246 4.01 -8.29 -3.12
CA LEU A 246 5.46 -8.36 -2.97
C LEU A 246 6.00 -7.40 -1.90
N SER A 247 5.12 -6.87 -1.05
CA SER A 247 5.53 -5.98 0.05
C SER A 247 6.47 -6.73 1.01
N SER A 248 7.65 -6.16 1.27
CA SER A 248 8.64 -6.74 2.16
C SER A 248 9.25 -5.67 3.07
N ARG A 249 9.72 -6.09 4.27
CA ARG A 249 10.41 -5.18 5.20
C ARG A 249 11.70 -4.63 4.57
N ARG A 250 12.45 -5.47 3.85
CA ARG A 250 13.69 -5.04 3.17
C ARG A 250 13.41 -4.04 2.08
N GLY A 251 12.35 -4.25 1.28
CA GLY A 251 11.92 -3.30 0.25
C GLY A 251 11.53 -1.95 0.86
N ALA A 252 10.76 -1.94 1.94
CA ALA A 252 10.37 -0.71 2.63
C ALA A 252 11.57 0.04 3.26
N ILE A 253 12.62 -0.66 3.69
CA ILE A 253 13.86 -0.05 4.18
C ILE A 253 14.64 0.58 3.02
N LEU A 254 14.76 -0.13 1.90
CA LEU A 254 15.45 0.34 0.71
C LEU A 254 14.78 1.60 0.13
N ASP A 255 13.46 1.58 0.00
CA ASP A 255 12.62 2.69 -0.43
C ASP A 255 12.84 3.92 0.48
N PHE A 256 12.64 3.75 1.77
CA PHE A 256 12.78 4.82 2.75
C PHE A 256 14.17 5.47 2.74
N TRP A 257 15.25 4.69 2.75
CA TRP A 257 16.60 5.26 2.77
C TRP A 257 17.05 5.73 1.40
N GLY A 258 16.57 5.13 0.32
CA GLY A 258 16.81 5.59 -1.05
C GLY A 258 16.26 6.99 -1.29
N ASP A 259 15.00 7.23 -0.87
CA ASP A 259 14.33 8.54 -0.95
C ASP A 259 15.11 9.62 -0.15
N ASN A 260 15.46 9.31 1.10
CA ASN A 260 16.24 10.24 1.93
C ASN A 260 17.65 10.53 1.36
N LEU A 261 18.31 9.54 0.75
CA LEU A 261 19.61 9.73 0.10
C LEU A 261 19.52 10.73 -1.07
N VAL A 262 18.46 10.63 -1.87
CA VAL A 262 18.23 11.58 -2.96
C VAL A 262 18.01 12.99 -2.44
N HIS A 263 17.21 13.17 -1.40
CA HIS A 263 17.00 14.47 -0.76
C HIS A 263 18.31 15.08 -0.25
N VAL A 264 19.12 14.30 0.45
CA VAL A 264 20.43 14.72 0.96
C VAL A 264 21.35 15.14 -0.18
N ALA A 265 21.39 14.37 -1.28
CA ALA A 265 22.22 14.70 -2.44
C ALA A 265 21.78 16.02 -3.10
N VAL A 266 20.46 16.23 -3.27
CA VAL A 266 19.90 17.47 -3.83
C VAL A 266 20.25 18.67 -2.96
N PHE A 267 20.03 18.62 -1.64
CA PHE A 267 20.33 19.72 -0.73
C PHE A 267 21.84 20.05 -0.71
N ALA A 268 22.67 19.01 -0.67
CA ALA A 268 24.13 19.19 -0.71
C ALA A 268 24.57 19.86 -2.02
N CYS A 269 24.08 19.39 -3.19
CA CYS A 269 24.45 19.95 -4.48
C CYS A 269 23.96 21.41 -4.63
N ILE A 270 22.73 21.75 -4.18
CA ILE A 270 22.26 23.15 -4.18
C ILE A 270 23.19 24.02 -3.30
N GLY A 271 23.55 23.56 -2.11
CA GLY A 271 24.44 24.29 -1.19
C GLY A 271 25.83 24.52 -1.79
N ILE A 272 26.46 23.47 -2.31
CA ILE A 272 27.78 23.53 -2.93
C ILE A 272 27.76 24.47 -4.17
N GLY A 273 26.82 24.25 -5.08
CA GLY A 273 26.71 25.05 -6.32
C GLY A 273 26.44 26.52 -6.04
N THR A 274 25.58 26.84 -5.08
CA THR A 274 25.32 28.23 -4.65
C THR A 274 26.55 28.85 -3.96
N THR A 275 27.29 28.09 -3.15
CA THR A 275 28.55 28.56 -2.53
C THR A 275 29.58 28.93 -3.58
N TRP A 276 29.76 28.12 -4.62
CA TRP A 276 30.67 28.42 -5.73
C TRP A 276 30.24 29.66 -6.50
N ALA A 277 28.94 29.84 -6.72
CA ALA A 277 28.43 31.00 -7.49
C ALA A 277 28.48 32.29 -6.70
N THR A 278 28.30 32.27 -5.38
CA THR A 278 28.22 33.49 -4.54
C THR A 278 29.51 33.81 -3.79
N ALA A 279 30.48 32.90 -3.81
CA ALA A 279 31.69 32.95 -2.97
C ALA A 279 31.40 33.20 -1.49
N SER A 280 30.23 32.74 -1.02
CA SER A 280 29.75 32.93 0.35
C SER A 280 29.55 31.58 1.03
N PHE A 281 29.79 31.50 2.33
CA PHE A 281 29.74 30.26 3.11
C PHE A 281 28.33 29.91 3.61
N TRP A 282 27.40 30.86 3.62
CA TRP A 282 26.04 30.63 4.16
C TRP A 282 25.25 29.51 3.44
N PRO A 283 25.37 29.30 2.09
CA PRO A 283 24.60 28.22 1.46
C PRO A 283 25.08 26.84 1.89
N LEU A 284 26.38 26.68 2.13
CA LEU A 284 26.92 25.41 2.64
C LEU A 284 26.45 25.16 4.08
N ALA A 285 26.40 26.19 4.91
CA ALA A 285 25.84 26.07 6.28
C ALA A 285 24.35 25.72 6.26
N ALA A 286 23.55 26.35 5.39
CA ALA A 286 22.15 26.03 5.19
C ALA A 286 21.93 24.58 4.71
N ALA A 287 22.75 24.12 3.75
CA ALA A 287 22.73 22.74 3.27
C ALA A 287 23.08 21.75 4.41
N ALA A 288 24.10 22.04 5.19
CA ALA A 288 24.48 21.20 6.33
C ALA A 288 23.33 21.07 7.34
N VAL A 289 22.65 22.17 7.69
CA VAL A 289 21.48 22.17 8.56
C VAL A 289 20.35 21.33 7.96
N ALA A 290 20.02 21.52 6.68
CA ALA A 290 18.97 20.77 5.99
C ALA A 290 19.30 19.27 5.95
N VAL A 291 20.52 18.88 5.59
CA VAL A 291 20.99 17.49 5.51
C VAL A 291 20.94 16.82 6.89
N VAL A 292 21.55 17.43 7.91
CA VAL A 292 21.59 16.89 9.27
C VAL A 292 20.17 16.70 9.83
N SER A 293 19.31 17.71 9.66
CA SER A 293 17.92 17.64 10.14
C SER A 293 17.11 16.60 9.38
N THR A 294 17.33 16.44 8.07
CA THR A 294 16.67 15.40 7.25
C THR A 294 17.08 14.01 7.73
N VAL A 295 18.39 13.74 7.89
CA VAL A 295 18.89 12.43 8.35
C VAL A 295 18.40 12.14 9.78
N ALA A 296 18.43 13.12 10.67
CA ALA A 296 17.93 12.97 12.04
C ALA A 296 16.42 12.69 12.07
N SER A 297 15.63 13.42 11.28
CA SER A 297 14.19 13.18 11.13
C SER A 297 13.90 11.77 10.57
N ALA A 298 14.66 11.37 9.55
CA ALA A 298 14.54 10.02 8.98
C ALA A 298 14.85 8.95 10.03
N ALA A 299 15.89 9.12 10.84
CA ALA A 299 16.24 8.17 11.91
C ALA A 299 15.13 8.06 12.97
N VAL A 300 14.52 9.18 13.38
CA VAL A 300 13.40 9.21 14.33
C VAL A 300 12.17 8.53 13.72
N MET A 301 11.81 8.86 12.50
CA MET A 301 10.65 8.27 11.80
C MET A 301 10.84 6.78 11.50
N PHE A 302 12.06 6.37 11.15
CA PHE A 302 12.39 4.98 10.92
C PHE A 302 12.16 4.11 12.16
N ARG A 303 12.61 4.56 13.32
CA ARG A 303 12.37 3.87 14.61
C ARG A 303 10.87 3.69 14.85
N ARG A 304 10.07 4.74 14.68
CA ARG A 304 8.61 4.67 14.82
C ARG A 304 7.98 3.66 13.86
N THR A 305 8.35 3.69 12.59
CA THR A 305 7.80 2.78 11.57
C THR A 305 8.14 1.32 11.85
N VAL A 306 9.27 1.05 12.48
CA VAL A 306 9.71 -0.31 12.85
C VAL A 306 9.02 -0.78 14.14
N ASP A 307 8.84 0.11 15.13
CA ASP A 307 8.30 -0.22 16.46
C ASP A 307 6.76 -0.17 16.48
N ASP A 308 6.10 0.76 15.74
CA ASP A 308 4.65 0.97 15.76
C ASP A 308 3.84 -0.03 14.93
N ARG A 309 4.47 -0.99 14.24
CA ARG A 309 3.72 -2.10 13.62
C ARG A 309 2.98 -2.99 14.63
N ALA A 310 3.23 -2.77 15.92
CA ALA A 310 2.51 -3.44 17.02
C ALA A 310 1.29 -2.66 17.54
N SER A 311 1.09 -1.39 17.17
CA SER A 311 0.02 -0.54 17.69
C SER A 311 -0.70 0.19 16.55
N ALA A 312 -1.71 -0.44 15.97
CA ALA A 312 -2.59 0.12 14.94
C ALA A 312 -3.56 1.16 15.54
N GLY A 313 -3.04 2.33 15.95
CA GLY A 313 -3.83 3.47 16.38
C GLY A 313 -3.40 4.74 15.65
N SER A 314 -4.17 5.21 14.65
CA SER A 314 -3.87 6.47 13.97
C SER A 314 -4.17 7.65 14.89
N THR A 315 -3.21 8.09 15.68
CA THR A 315 -3.30 9.31 16.48
C THR A 315 -3.33 10.56 15.58
N SER A 316 -4.03 11.61 16.02
CA SER A 316 -4.09 12.91 15.32
C SER A 316 -2.69 13.47 15.02
N SER A 317 -1.70 13.12 15.84
CA SER A 317 -0.29 13.47 15.71
C SER A 317 0.37 12.84 14.46
N ALA A 318 0.06 11.57 14.15
CA ALA A 318 0.56 10.91 12.94
C ALA A 318 0.01 11.60 11.67
N ARG A 319 -1.25 12.08 11.72
CA ARG A 319 -1.86 12.80 10.60
C ARG A 319 -1.17 14.13 10.30
N LEU A 320 -0.76 14.85 11.35
CA LEU A 320 -0.05 16.12 11.18
C LEU A 320 1.34 15.91 10.58
N LEU A 321 2.07 14.90 11.05
CA LEU A 321 3.38 14.54 10.49
C LEU A 321 3.27 14.10 9.03
N ASP A 322 2.28 13.27 8.69
CA ASP A 322 2.04 12.83 7.31
C ASP A 322 1.71 14.02 6.38
N ALA A 323 0.95 15.01 6.87
CA ALA A 323 0.60 16.20 6.11
C ALA A 323 1.81 17.12 5.88
N LEU A 324 2.68 17.28 6.89
CA LEU A 324 3.90 18.08 6.79
C LEU A 324 5.01 17.39 6.01
N ALA A 325 5.02 16.05 5.99
CA ALA A 325 5.90 15.24 5.15
C ALA A 325 5.41 15.12 3.70
N SER A 326 4.36 15.90 3.30
CA SER A 326 3.84 15.86 1.93
C SER A 326 4.92 16.25 0.92
N ARG A 327 4.96 15.57 -0.22
CA ARG A 327 5.96 15.80 -1.29
C ARG A 327 5.68 17.06 -2.12
N ASP A 328 4.68 17.87 -1.76
CA ASP A 328 4.27 19.06 -2.51
C ASP A 328 5.37 20.14 -2.61
N PHE A 329 6.38 20.10 -1.71
CA PHE A 329 7.55 20.98 -1.77
C PHE A 329 8.40 20.79 -3.05
N ILE A 330 8.33 19.64 -3.73
CA ILE A 330 9.04 19.38 -4.99
C ILE A 330 8.63 20.38 -6.08
N TYR A 331 7.36 20.77 -6.09
CA TYR A 331 6.85 21.77 -7.04
C TYR A 331 7.40 23.16 -6.76
N LEU A 332 7.64 23.51 -5.49
CA LEU A 332 8.32 24.75 -5.13
C LEU A 332 9.76 24.74 -5.67
N LEU A 333 10.50 23.63 -5.49
CA LEU A 333 11.84 23.48 -6.06
C LEU A 333 11.80 23.62 -7.58
N LEU A 334 10.84 22.98 -8.25
CA LEU A 334 10.70 23.06 -9.71
C LEU A 334 10.50 24.51 -10.19
N VAL A 335 9.57 25.24 -9.56
CA VAL A 335 9.31 26.65 -9.91
C VAL A 335 10.54 27.53 -9.65
N LEU A 336 11.17 27.41 -8.49
CA LEU A 336 12.36 28.21 -8.15
C LEU A 336 13.52 27.87 -9.07
N SER A 337 13.71 26.61 -9.45
CA SER A 337 14.74 26.16 -10.36
C SER A 337 14.57 26.71 -11.79
N ALA A 338 13.33 26.86 -12.25
CA ALA A 338 13.04 27.47 -13.55
C ALA A 338 13.54 28.91 -13.66
N PHE A 339 13.67 29.61 -12.51
CA PHE A 339 14.21 30.97 -12.42
C PHE A 339 15.68 31.02 -11.93
N GLY A 340 16.35 29.88 -11.79
CA GLY A 340 17.73 29.82 -11.28
C GLY A 340 17.82 30.14 -9.76
N LYS A 341 16.74 29.98 -9.02
CA LYS A 341 16.63 30.38 -7.61
C LYS A 341 16.51 29.18 -6.67
N ALA A 342 17.10 28.03 -6.98
CA ALA A 342 17.10 26.86 -6.11
C ALA A 342 17.69 27.14 -4.71
N ALA A 343 18.57 28.16 -4.58
CA ALA A 343 19.07 28.62 -3.29
C ALA A 343 17.97 29.07 -2.32
N TRP A 344 16.87 29.67 -2.79
CA TRP A 344 15.74 30.06 -1.95
C TRP A 344 15.00 28.83 -1.39
N PHE A 345 14.93 27.77 -2.20
CA PHE A 345 14.41 26.49 -1.70
C PHE A 345 15.29 25.93 -0.60
N LEU A 346 16.61 26.02 -0.74
CA LEU A 346 17.54 25.58 0.31
C LEU A 346 17.35 26.37 1.61
N VAL A 347 17.12 27.70 1.53
CA VAL A 347 16.81 28.52 2.72
C VAL A 347 15.50 28.00 3.36
N ALA A 348 14.45 27.81 2.58
CA ALA A 348 13.17 27.29 3.11
C ALA A 348 13.33 25.92 3.79
N THR A 349 14.12 25.01 3.21
CA THR A 349 14.39 23.69 3.79
C THR A 349 15.28 23.76 5.05
N ALA A 350 16.25 24.69 5.12
CA ALA A 350 17.09 24.89 6.29
C ALA A 350 16.29 25.37 7.52
N PHE A 351 15.11 25.96 7.36
CA PHE A 351 14.18 26.25 8.45
C PHE A 351 13.14 25.14 8.61
N GLY A 352 12.59 24.61 7.53
CA GLY A 352 11.51 23.62 7.54
C GLY A 352 11.93 22.28 8.13
N THR A 353 13.12 21.77 7.78
CA THR A 353 13.58 20.46 8.25
C THR A 353 13.90 20.40 9.75
N PRO A 354 14.55 21.42 10.38
CA PRO A 354 14.68 21.45 11.83
C PRO A 354 13.35 21.61 12.57
N ALA A 355 12.42 22.40 12.02
CA ALA A 355 11.07 22.55 12.59
C ALA A 355 10.32 21.22 12.58
N PHE A 356 10.40 20.47 11.47
CA PHE A 356 9.85 19.12 11.37
C PHE A 356 10.50 18.16 12.35
N LEU A 357 11.83 18.18 12.49
CA LEU A 357 12.56 17.37 13.47
C LEU A 357 12.11 17.68 14.90
N ALA A 358 12.03 18.96 15.25
CA ALA A 358 11.60 19.39 16.58
C ALA A 358 10.16 18.90 16.89
N LEU A 359 9.25 18.99 15.91
CA LEU A 359 7.90 18.49 16.04
C LEU A 359 7.89 16.95 16.19
N ALA A 360 8.68 16.23 15.39
CA ALA A 360 8.77 14.78 15.48
C ALA A 360 9.28 14.33 16.86
N LEU A 361 10.32 14.97 17.38
CA LEU A 361 10.87 14.70 18.71
C LEU A 361 9.88 15.05 19.83
N TRP A 362 9.19 16.18 19.72
CA TRP A 362 8.18 16.59 20.70
C TRP A 362 7.00 15.60 20.78
N LEU A 363 6.55 15.12 19.63
CA LEU A 363 5.50 14.09 19.57
C LEU A 363 5.99 12.77 20.14
N ASP A 364 7.27 12.42 19.96
CA ASP A 364 7.88 11.22 20.53
C ASP A 364 7.93 11.29 22.06
N TYR A 365 8.37 12.41 22.57
CA TYR A 365 8.42 12.68 24.00
C TYR A 365 7.03 12.61 24.66
N ARG A 366 5.99 13.16 24.01
CA ARG A 366 4.63 13.07 24.53
C ARG A 366 4.09 11.65 24.57
N HIS A 367 4.36 10.83 23.55
CA HIS A 367 3.90 9.45 23.52
C HIS A 367 4.66 8.54 24.50
N GLY A 368 5.95 8.81 24.72
CA GLY A 368 6.75 8.10 25.73
C GLY A 368 6.35 8.38 27.18
N ARG A 369 5.64 9.48 27.46
CA ARG A 369 5.12 9.79 28.80
C ARG A 369 3.75 9.16 29.11
N VAL A 370 3.08 8.59 28.12
CA VAL A 370 1.74 7.96 28.26
C VAL A 370 1.87 6.44 28.40
N ARG A 371 3.08 5.90 28.31
CA ARG A 371 3.43 4.52 28.67
C ARG A 371 4.10 4.48 30.04
#